data_d7cd59707019f2d533e462d6030c638d
#
_entry.id   d7cd59707019f2d533e462d6030c638d
#
_cell.length_a   1.000
_cell.length_b   1.000
_cell.length_c   1.000
_cell.angle_alpha   90.00
_cell.angle_beta   90.00
_cell.angle_gamma   90.00
#
_symmetry.space_group_name_H-M   'P 1'
#
loop_
_entity.id
_entity.type
_entity.pdbx_description
1 polymer ?
#
loop_
_entity_poly.entity_id
_entity_poly.type
_entity_poly.pdbx_seq_one_letter_code
_entity_poly.pdbx_strand_id
1 'polypeptide(L)'
;MKKIAVVIMFFSFCGESDETIEPLTTTTTSTTSTTTTDEDTTTTSTTDTQSINDDCPEKLLFDTPVDLNLVTSILYPGQIRANYFKPHGGFRFDGLGDNNNKITVKIPIDSFLVLGSRYIVEGQVQYMFEFNTACNVKFRLDHLLVLSPKLQEIADNLPAPKEGETRTTNLENVEFLKGEVIATEVGILNNVFVDFGIYDYRKENEASKTSELVKSFGYEIAKHAVCWFDWLTPNDEEIVRNLPPSGNDGSSSEYCKNN
;
A
#
# COMPACT_ATOMS: atom_id res chain seq x y z
N MET A 1 14.08 -35.09 -31.80
CA MET A 1 14.35 -33.78 -31.17
C MET A 1 13.05 -32.98 -31.17
N LYS A 2 12.33 -32.94 -30.04
CA LYS A 2 11.10 -32.16 -29.87
C LYS A 2 11.49 -30.77 -29.43
N LYS A 3 11.16 -29.74 -30.24
CA LYS A 3 11.33 -28.35 -29.88
C LYS A 3 10.24 -27.98 -28.87
N ILE A 4 10.64 -27.68 -27.63
CA ILE A 4 9.77 -27.10 -26.63
C ILE A 4 9.67 -25.58 -26.96
N ALA A 5 8.50 -25.15 -27.37
CA ALA A 5 8.22 -23.75 -27.50
C ALA A 5 7.91 -23.18 -26.11
N VAL A 6 8.81 -22.36 -25.59
CA VAL A 6 8.56 -21.57 -24.38
C VAL A 6 7.67 -20.42 -24.79
N VAL A 7 6.40 -20.48 -24.40
CA VAL A 7 5.47 -19.36 -24.54
C VAL A 7 5.74 -18.40 -23.37
N ILE A 8 6.43 -17.30 -23.66
CA ILE A 8 6.57 -16.19 -22.71
C ILE A 8 5.28 -15.39 -22.80
N MET A 9 4.37 -15.59 -21.85
CA MET A 9 3.20 -14.73 -21.71
C MET A 9 3.64 -13.41 -21.07
N PHE A 10 3.58 -12.33 -21.85
CA PHE A 10 3.71 -10.98 -21.34
C PHE A 10 2.39 -10.59 -20.64
N PHE A 11 2.46 -10.43 -19.32
CA PHE A 11 1.35 -9.89 -18.56
C PHE A 11 1.31 -8.37 -18.70
N SER A 12 0.25 -7.88 -19.31
CA SER A 12 -0.08 -6.46 -19.32
C SER A 12 -0.84 -6.15 -18.03
N PHE A 13 -0.13 -5.64 -17.01
CA PHE A 13 -0.78 -5.17 -15.78
C PHE A 13 -1.20 -3.72 -15.91
N CYS A 14 -2.42 -3.47 -15.46
CA CYS A 14 -3.13 -2.22 -15.46
C CYS A 14 -2.30 -1.02 -15.01
N GLY A 15 -2.36 0.04 -15.82
CA GLY A 15 -1.92 1.35 -15.42
C GLY A 15 -2.78 1.91 -14.29
N GLU A 16 -2.15 2.47 -13.29
CA GLU A 16 -2.79 3.34 -12.33
C GLU A 16 -3.38 4.52 -13.09
N SER A 17 -4.70 4.68 -13.08
CA SER A 17 -5.36 5.83 -13.69
C SER A 17 -5.07 7.07 -12.84
N ASP A 18 -4.45 8.05 -13.46
CA ASP A 18 -4.27 9.40 -12.93
C ASP A 18 -5.66 10.02 -12.71
N GLU A 19 -6.08 10.18 -11.45
CA GLU A 19 -7.28 10.97 -11.14
C GLU A 19 -6.94 12.45 -11.29
N THR A 20 -7.32 13.02 -12.43
CA THR A 20 -7.45 14.46 -12.60
C THR A 20 -8.59 14.94 -11.72
N ILE A 21 -8.25 15.58 -10.60
CA ILE A 21 -9.22 16.27 -9.74
C ILE A 21 -9.69 17.53 -10.47
N GLU A 22 -10.90 17.50 -11.04
CA GLU A 22 -11.57 18.70 -11.50
C GLU A 22 -12.02 19.53 -10.28
N PRO A 23 -11.83 20.86 -10.27
CA PRO A 23 -12.27 21.68 -9.16
C PRO A 23 -13.81 21.75 -9.13
N LEU A 24 -14.39 21.34 -8.03
CA LEU A 24 -15.82 21.43 -7.74
C LEU A 24 -16.24 22.90 -7.68
N THR A 25 -16.96 23.38 -8.68
CA THR A 25 -17.53 24.73 -8.71
C THR A 25 -18.71 24.78 -7.74
N THR A 26 -18.50 25.40 -6.58
CA THR A 26 -19.55 25.63 -5.60
C THR A 26 -20.43 26.79 -6.05
N THR A 27 -21.64 26.50 -6.50
CA THR A 27 -22.66 27.51 -6.77
C THR A 27 -23.26 27.97 -5.44
N THR A 28 -22.90 29.17 -5.02
CA THR A 28 -23.47 29.82 -3.82
C THR A 28 -24.83 30.39 -4.17
N THR A 29 -25.89 29.79 -3.65
CA THR A 29 -27.23 30.38 -3.68
C THR A 29 -27.40 31.29 -2.46
N SER A 30 -27.43 32.60 -2.68
CA SER A 30 -27.68 33.59 -1.63
C SER A 30 -29.18 33.62 -1.33
N THR A 31 -29.57 33.25 -0.12
CA THR A 31 -30.91 33.52 0.40
C THR A 31 -30.81 34.63 1.46
N THR A 32 -31.34 35.79 1.14
CA THR A 32 -31.43 36.96 2.03
C THR A 32 -32.59 36.71 3.00
N SER A 33 -32.33 36.78 4.32
CA SER A 33 -33.38 36.99 5.33
C SER A 33 -32.87 37.89 6.43
N THR A 34 -33.71 38.85 6.73
CA THR A 34 -33.52 40.09 7.47
C THR A 34 -33.59 39.86 9.00
N THR A 35 -32.66 40.48 9.72
CA THR A 35 -32.68 41.20 11.03
C THR A 35 -33.40 40.58 12.23
N THR A 36 -32.71 40.33 13.33
CA THR A 36 -32.83 41.08 14.59
C THR A 36 -31.65 40.83 15.55
N THR A 37 -31.23 41.93 16.15
CA THR A 37 -30.28 42.25 17.21
C THR A 37 -30.07 41.24 18.33
N ASP A 38 -28.79 41.22 18.74
CA ASP A 38 -28.15 41.29 20.06
C ASP A 38 -27.41 40.01 20.52
N GLU A 39 -26.24 40.33 20.97
CA GLU A 39 -25.28 39.67 21.85
C GLU A 39 -24.05 39.04 21.22
N ASP A 40 -22.98 39.73 21.49
CA ASP A 40 -21.57 39.47 21.35
C ASP A 40 -21.20 38.04 21.84
N THR A 41 -20.93 37.12 20.91
CA THR A 41 -20.19 35.90 21.20
C THR A 41 -19.19 35.69 20.08
N THR A 42 -17.96 36.09 20.34
CA THR A 42 -16.80 35.82 19.48
C THR A 42 -16.60 34.33 19.37
N THR A 43 -17.17 33.69 18.34
CA THR A 43 -16.88 32.33 17.99
C THR A 43 -15.57 32.31 17.22
N THR A 44 -14.47 32.06 17.90
CA THR A 44 -13.20 31.73 17.29
C THR A 44 -13.34 30.39 16.57
N SER A 45 -13.45 30.43 15.26
CA SER A 45 -13.39 29.24 14.41
C SER A 45 -11.95 28.68 14.51
N THR A 46 -11.71 27.77 15.42
CA THR A 46 -10.50 26.98 15.45
C THR A 46 -10.54 26.04 14.24
N THR A 47 -9.78 26.38 13.23
CA THR A 47 -9.37 25.41 12.20
C THR A 47 -8.58 24.34 12.95
N ASP A 48 -9.18 23.17 13.10
CA ASP A 48 -8.53 22.00 13.70
C ASP A 48 -7.39 21.58 12.77
N THR A 49 -6.26 22.25 12.92
CA THR A 49 -4.99 21.77 12.38
C THR A 49 -4.64 20.58 13.28
N GLN A 50 -4.88 19.38 12.77
CA GLN A 50 -4.51 18.14 13.42
C GLN A 50 -3.05 18.27 13.86
N SER A 51 -2.83 18.51 15.16
CA SER A 51 -1.49 18.62 15.73
C SER A 51 -0.80 17.28 15.49
N ILE A 52 0.29 17.30 14.70
CA ILE A 52 1.22 16.17 14.64
C ILE A 52 1.60 15.93 16.10
N ASN A 53 1.25 14.74 16.61
CA ASN A 53 1.56 14.34 17.98
C ASN A 53 3.07 14.46 18.17
N ASP A 54 3.54 15.36 19.03
CA ASP A 54 4.96 15.53 19.35
C ASP A 54 5.60 14.26 19.96
N ASP A 55 4.79 13.26 20.29
CA ASP A 55 5.18 11.97 20.83
C ASP A 55 5.53 10.91 19.75
N CYS A 56 5.44 11.21 18.46
CA CYS A 56 5.73 10.24 17.40
C CYS A 56 7.26 10.03 17.26
N PRO A 57 7.75 8.79 17.37
CA PRO A 57 9.16 8.51 17.17
C PRO A 57 9.59 8.81 15.73
N GLU A 58 10.86 9.12 15.54
CA GLU A 58 11.41 9.38 14.20
C GLU A 58 11.17 8.19 13.25
N LYS A 59 11.23 6.98 13.78
CA LYS A 59 11.00 5.73 13.04
C LYS A 59 10.10 4.80 13.86
N LEU A 60 9.02 4.35 13.25
CA LEU A 60 8.17 3.29 13.79
C LEU A 60 8.77 1.92 13.45
N LEU A 61 8.62 0.96 14.35
CA LEU A 61 9.02 -0.42 14.10
C LEU A 61 7.79 -1.28 13.81
N PHE A 62 7.79 -1.88 12.65
CA PHE A 62 6.77 -2.80 12.17
C PHE A 62 7.20 -4.24 12.39
N ASP A 63 6.28 -5.11 12.76
CA ASP A 63 6.48 -6.54 12.57
C ASP A 63 6.31 -6.88 11.08
N THR A 64 6.81 -8.02 10.63
CA THR A 64 6.47 -8.50 9.29
C THR A 64 5.00 -8.92 9.23
N PRO A 65 4.28 -8.56 8.14
CA PRO A 65 2.88 -8.94 8.00
C PRO A 65 2.66 -10.43 7.72
N VAL A 66 3.74 -11.18 7.45
CA VAL A 66 3.73 -12.60 7.06
C VAL A 66 4.74 -13.40 7.87
N ASP A 67 4.60 -14.74 7.90
CA ASP A 67 5.60 -15.63 8.48
C ASP A 67 6.83 -15.70 7.57
N LEU A 68 7.96 -15.15 8.03
CA LEU A 68 9.22 -15.11 7.29
C LEU A 68 9.79 -16.50 6.97
N ASN A 69 9.43 -17.54 7.73
CA ASN A 69 9.84 -18.91 7.44
C ASN A 69 9.24 -19.46 6.13
N LEU A 70 8.16 -18.85 5.65
CA LEU A 70 7.51 -19.21 4.38
C LEU A 70 8.01 -18.38 3.19
N VAL A 71 8.71 -17.26 3.46
CA VAL A 71 9.17 -16.35 2.43
C VAL A 71 10.37 -16.93 1.69
N THR A 72 10.27 -17.01 0.38
CA THR A 72 11.33 -17.60 -0.49
C THR A 72 12.21 -16.54 -1.15
N SER A 73 11.68 -15.34 -1.36
CA SER A 73 12.44 -14.21 -1.90
C SER A 73 11.73 -12.88 -1.64
N ILE A 74 12.44 -11.79 -1.85
CA ILE A 74 11.99 -10.42 -1.55
C ILE A 74 11.96 -9.57 -2.82
N LEU A 75 10.87 -8.81 -3.00
CA LEU A 75 10.79 -7.72 -3.96
C LEU A 75 11.23 -6.42 -3.28
N TYR A 76 12.24 -5.77 -3.85
CA TYR A 76 12.72 -4.49 -3.35
C TYR A 76 11.78 -3.35 -3.75
N PRO A 77 11.56 -2.33 -2.89
CA PRO A 77 10.80 -1.13 -3.26
C PRO A 77 11.62 -0.22 -4.21
N GLY A 78 10.93 0.61 -5.00
CA GLY A 78 11.59 1.56 -5.90
C GLY A 78 12.21 0.91 -7.13
N GLN A 79 11.51 -0.04 -7.75
CA GLN A 79 11.93 -0.75 -8.98
C GLN A 79 10.92 -0.56 -10.10
N ILE A 80 11.34 -0.78 -11.33
CA ILE A 80 10.44 -0.98 -12.47
C ILE A 80 10.02 -2.44 -12.52
N ARG A 81 8.71 -2.70 -12.37
CA ARG A 81 8.13 -4.03 -12.55
C ARG A 81 6.94 -3.94 -13.51
N ALA A 82 6.90 -4.81 -14.51
CA ALA A 82 5.87 -4.81 -15.57
C ALA A 82 5.68 -3.43 -16.23
N ASN A 83 6.78 -2.69 -16.48
CA ASN A 83 6.84 -1.34 -17.06
C ASN A 83 6.31 -0.21 -16.17
N TYR A 84 6.00 -0.47 -14.91
CA TYR A 84 5.54 0.54 -13.96
C TYR A 84 6.53 0.68 -12.80
N PHE A 85 6.73 1.92 -12.36
CA PHE A 85 7.49 2.17 -11.15
C PHE A 85 6.69 1.73 -9.93
N LYS A 86 7.29 0.89 -9.09
CA LYS A 86 6.69 0.34 -7.89
C LYS A 86 7.37 0.91 -6.63
N PRO A 87 6.75 1.88 -5.95
CA PRO A 87 7.31 2.43 -4.72
C PRO A 87 7.28 1.45 -3.53
N HIS A 88 6.55 0.35 -3.66
CA HIS A 88 6.51 -0.77 -2.72
C HIS A 88 7.40 -1.94 -3.18
N GLY A 89 7.69 -2.82 -2.25
CA GLY A 89 8.28 -4.14 -2.52
C GLY A 89 7.30 -5.25 -2.18
N GLY A 90 7.77 -6.35 -1.57
CA GLY A 90 6.88 -7.41 -1.12
C GLY A 90 7.61 -8.71 -0.82
N PHE A 91 6.83 -9.68 -0.40
CA PHE A 91 7.25 -11.02 -0.02
C PHE A 91 6.74 -12.03 -1.05
N ARG A 92 7.60 -12.95 -1.50
CA ARG A 92 7.25 -14.01 -2.43
C ARG A 92 7.30 -15.36 -1.75
N PHE A 93 6.46 -16.28 -2.25
CA PHE A 93 6.24 -17.62 -1.69
C PHE A 93 6.34 -18.70 -2.76
N ASP A 94 7.30 -18.57 -3.67
CA ASP A 94 7.48 -19.49 -4.78
C ASP A 94 8.00 -20.86 -4.31
N GLY A 95 7.52 -21.92 -4.94
CA GLY A 95 8.05 -23.27 -4.71
C GLY A 95 7.59 -23.98 -3.44
N LEU A 96 6.59 -23.43 -2.72
CA LEU A 96 6.02 -24.09 -1.53
C LEU A 96 5.07 -25.27 -1.85
N GLY A 97 4.91 -25.63 -3.11
CA GLY A 97 4.06 -26.74 -3.54
C GLY A 97 2.57 -26.35 -3.69
N ASP A 98 1.70 -27.36 -3.66
CA ASP A 98 0.26 -27.16 -3.76
C ASP A 98 -0.26 -26.33 -2.58
N ASN A 99 -1.20 -25.42 -2.86
CA ASN A 99 -1.76 -24.46 -1.89
C ASN A 99 -0.72 -23.46 -1.30
N ASN A 100 0.31 -23.14 -2.05
CA ASN A 100 1.33 -22.16 -1.64
C ASN A 100 0.76 -20.75 -1.43
N ASN A 101 -0.45 -20.46 -1.94
CA ASN A 101 -1.17 -19.20 -1.74
C ASN A 101 -1.86 -19.08 -0.37
N LYS A 102 -1.87 -20.13 0.44
CA LYS A 102 -2.42 -20.12 1.81
C LYS A 102 -1.48 -19.47 2.79
N ILE A 103 -1.31 -18.16 2.63
CA ILE A 103 -0.46 -17.33 3.45
C ILE A 103 -1.33 -16.45 4.34
N THR A 104 -1.11 -16.53 5.65
CA THR A 104 -1.76 -15.65 6.62
C THR A 104 -1.07 -14.29 6.62
N VAL A 105 -1.85 -13.23 6.42
CA VAL A 105 -1.40 -11.84 6.49
C VAL A 105 -1.99 -11.18 7.74
N LYS A 106 -1.12 -10.48 8.48
CA LYS A 106 -1.47 -9.80 9.73
C LYS A 106 -1.14 -8.32 9.64
N ILE A 107 -1.83 -7.54 10.45
CA ILE A 107 -1.51 -6.12 10.66
C ILE A 107 -0.16 -6.00 11.36
N PRO A 108 0.81 -5.27 10.78
CA PRO A 108 2.18 -5.18 11.32
C PRO A 108 2.34 -4.18 12.48
N ILE A 109 1.41 -3.24 12.64
CA ILE A 109 1.38 -2.21 13.68
C ILE A 109 -0.06 -1.68 13.83
N ASP A 110 -0.43 -1.21 15.02
CA ASP A 110 -1.74 -0.60 15.26
C ASP A 110 -1.99 0.55 14.27
N SER A 111 -3.15 0.53 13.62
CA SER A 111 -3.42 1.40 12.48
C SER A 111 -4.91 1.52 12.16
N PHE A 112 -5.24 2.47 11.31
CA PHE A 112 -6.57 2.70 10.78
C PHE A 112 -6.58 2.40 9.28
N LEU A 113 -7.53 1.62 8.81
CA LEU A 113 -7.78 1.40 7.39
C LEU A 113 -8.31 2.70 6.77
N VAL A 114 -7.63 3.20 5.74
CA VAL A 114 -7.93 4.50 5.12
C VAL A 114 -8.30 4.42 3.65
N LEU A 115 -7.89 3.35 2.95
CA LEU A 115 -8.11 3.20 1.52
C LEU A 115 -8.21 1.72 1.15
N GLY A 116 -9.08 1.41 0.20
CA GLY A 116 -9.23 0.07 -0.33
C GLY A 116 -9.50 0.04 -1.82
N SER A 117 -9.16 -1.07 -2.44
CA SER A 117 -9.48 -1.40 -3.82
C SER A 117 -9.78 -2.89 -3.95
N ARG A 118 -10.72 -3.23 -4.83
CA ARG A 118 -10.87 -4.59 -5.35
C ARG A 118 -10.78 -4.56 -6.87
N TYR A 119 -10.03 -5.50 -7.42
CA TYR A 119 -9.71 -5.53 -8.84
C TYR A 119 -9.58 -6.98 -9.32
N ILE A 120 -9.44 -7.21 -10.63
CA ILE A 120 -9.34 -8.55 -11.20
C ILE A 120 -7.94 -8.78 -11.73
N VAL A 121 -7.31 -9.89 -11.30
CA VAL A 121 -6.05 -10.41 -11.84
C VAL A 121 -6.27 -11.85 -12.28
N GLU A 122 -6.03 -12.13 -13.54
CA GLU A 122 -6.21 -13.48 -14.13
C GLU A 122 -7.57 -14.11 -13.79
N GLY A 123 -8.63 -13.31 -13.86
CA GLY A 123 -10.00 -13.75 -13.58
C GLY A 123 -10.33 -13.92 -12.10
N GLN A 124 -9.41 -13.61 -11.18
CA GLN A 124 -9.64 -13.66 -9.74
C GLN A 124 -9.75 -12.27 -9.15
N VAL A 125 -10.70 -12.06 -8.24
CA VAL A 125 -10.83 -10.82 -7.48
C VAL A 125 -9.75 -10.80 -6.41
N GLN A 126 -8.96 -9.74 -6.39
CA GLN A 126 -7.95 -9.46 -5.38
C GLN A 126 -8.20 -8.10 -4.74
N TYR A 127 -7.54 -7.88 -3.63
CA TYR A 127 -7.75 -6.69 -2.81
C TYR A 127 -6.43 -6.03 -2.44
N MET A 128 -6.46 -4.69 -2.45
CA MET A 128 -5.40 -3.84 -1.92
C MET A 128 -5.98 -2.95 -0.82
N PHE A 129 -5.25 -2.78 0.26
CA PHE A 129 -5.61 -1.87 1.34
C PHE A 129 -4.42 -1.04 1.81
N GLU A 130 -4.71 0.22 2.15
CA GLU A 130 -3.76 1.10 2.82
C GLU A 130 -4.25 1.44 4.22
N PHE A 131 -3.31 1.40 5.13
CA PHE A 131 -3.52 1.70 6.54
C PHE A 131 -2.66 2.89 6.94
N ASN A 132 -3.15 3.71 7.86
CA ASN A 132 -2.42 4.83 8.43
C ASN A 132 -2.23 4.64 9.93
N THR A 133 -1.04 4.83 10.43
CA THR A 133 -0.77 4.86 11.86
C THR A 133 -1.16 6.21 12.46
N ALA A 134 -1.26 6.29 13.79
CA ALA A 134 -1.47 7.56 14.48
C ALA A 134 -0.38 8.61 14.22
N CYS A 135 0.79 8.17 13.73
CA CYS A 135 1.93 9.02 13.40
C CYS A 135 2.01 9.41 11.90
N ASN A 136 0.94 9.27 11.15
CA ASN A 136 0.90 9.58 9.71
C ASN A 136 1.97 8.84 8.88
N VAL A 137 2.28 7.62 9.26
CA VAL A 137 3.05 6.65 8.49
C VAL A 137 2.07 5.63 7.94
N LYS A 138 1.98 5.54 6.62
CA LYS A 138 1.09 4.60 5.95
C LYS A 138 1.82 3.32 5.57
N PHE A 139 1.07 2.24 5.43
CA PHE A 139 1.54 1.03 4.78
C PHE A 139 0.46 0.43 3.89
N ARG A 140 0.92 -0.29 2.85
CA ARG A 140 0.08 -0.97 1.88
C ARG A 140 0.27 -2.48 2.00
N LEU A 141 -0.85 -3.21 1.88
CA LEU A 141 -0.89 -4.65 1.67
C LEU A 141 -1.74 -4.92 0.45
N ASP A 142 -1.18 -5.62 -0.55
CA ASP A 142 -1.81 -5.83 -1.84
C ASP A 142 -1.74 -7.30 -2.26
N HIS A 143 -2.54 -7.69 -3.24
CA HIS A 143 -2.71 -9.06 -3.71
C HIS A 143 -3.33 -10.01 -2.67
N LEU A 144 -4.15 -9.47 -1.75
CA LEU A 144 -4.92 -10.27 -0.81
C LEU A 144 -6.07 -10.98 -1.56
N LEU A 145 -6.31 -12.25 -1.23
CA LEU A 145 -7.28 -13.08 -1.96
C LEU A 145 -8.47 -13.48 -1.08
N VAL A 146 -8.23 -14.09 0.07
CA VAL A 146 -9.25 -14.49 1.02
C VAL A 146 -9.11 -13.64 2.28
N LEU A 147 -10.05 -12.72 2.45
CA LEU A 147 -10.01 -11.76 3.55
C LEU A 147 -10.56 -12.36 4.85
N SER A 148 -10.19 -11.75 5.99
CA SER A 148 -10.85 -11.98 7.26
C SER A 148 -12.31 -11.48 7.21
N PRO A 149 -13.23 -12.00 8.03
CA PRO A 149 -14.63 -11.57 8.02
C PRO A 149 -14.81 -10.07 8.19
N LYS A 150 -14.06 -9.43 9.10
CA LYS A 150 -14.10 -7.98 9.33
C LYS A 150 -13.70 -7.20 8.07
N LEU A 151 -12.60 -7.58 7.43
CA LEU A 151 -12.11 -6.88 6.24
C LEU A 151 -12.97 -7.19 5.01
N GLN A 152 -13.56 -8.40 4.93
CA GLN A 152 -14.49 -8.77 3.86
C GLN A 152 -15.77 -7.92 3.89
N GLU A 153 -16.35 -7.69 5.07
CA GLU A 153 -17.52 -6.81 5.23
C GLU A 153 -17.25 -5.38 4.70
N ILE A 154 -16.06 -4.85 4.93
CA ILE A 154 -15.65 -3.56 4.38
C ILE A 154 -15.47 -3.65 2.86
N ALA A 155 -14.79 -4.69 2.38
CA ALA A 155 -14.50 -4.91 0.98
C ALA A 155 -15.76 -5.10 0.11
N ASP A 156 -16.83 -5.65 0.67
CA ASP A 156 -18.11 -5.83 -0.02
C ASP A 156 -18.75 -4.50 -0.42
N ASN A 157 -18.43 -3.42 0.28
CA ASN A 157 -18.89 -2.07 -0.01
C ASN A 157 -18.01 -1.32 -1.01
N LEU A 158 -16.85 -1.88 -1.41
CA LEU A 158 -16.01 -1.29 -2.46
C LEU A 158 -16.71 -1.37 -3.83
N PRO A 159 -16.41 -0.45 -4.77
CA PRO A 159 -16.93 -0.52 -6.14
C PRO A 159 -16.65 -1.89 -6.77
N ALA A 160 -17.59 -2.39 -7.57
CA ALA A 160 -17.45 -3.68 -8.24
C ALA A 160 -16.13 -3.72 -9.06
N PRO A 161 -15.37 -4.82 -8.99
CA PRO A 161 -14.10 -4.92 -9.72
C PRO A 161 -14.36 -4.97 -11.22
N LYS A 162 -13.44 -4.39 -12.00
CA LYS A 162 -13.44 -4.48 -13.45
C LYS A 162 -12.09 -4.99 -13.94
N GLU A 163 -12.11 -5.72 -15.04
CA GLU A 163 -10.89 -6.19 -15.70
C GLU A 163 -10.05 -4.98 -16.15
N GLY A 164 -8.78 -5.00 -15.84
CA GLY A 164 -7.83 -3.97 -16.26
C GLY A 164 -7.95 -2.64 -15.51
N GLU A 165 -8.77 -2.53 -14.46
CA GLU A 165 -8.91 -1.32 -13.65
C GLU A 165 -8.64 -1.59 -12.18
N THR A 166 -7.77 -0.76 -11.58
CA THR A 166 -7.60 -0.67 -10.13
C THR A 166 -8.11 0.68 -9.67
N ARG A 167 -9.29 0.70 -9.03
CA ARG A 167 -9.89 1.94 -8.50
C ARG A 167 -9.80 1.94 -6.99
N THR A 168 -9.17 2.96 -6.46
CA THR A 168 -9.07 3.18 -5.02
C THR A 168 -10.29 3.91 -4.48
N THR A 169 -10.67 3.61 -3.25
CA THR A 169 -11.78 4.24 -2.55
C THR A 169 -11.30 4.63 -1.15
N ASN A 170 -11.51 5.89 -0.79
CA ASN A 170 -11.28 6.31 0.60
C ASN A 170 -12.30 5.62 1.50
N LEU A 171 -11.84 5.13 2.62
CA LEU A 171 -12.62 4.41 3.61
C LEU A 171 -12.73 5.22 4.91
N GLU A 172 -13.78 4.97 5.67
CA GLU A 172 -13.85 5.44 7.04
C GLU A 172 -12.73 4.79 7.87
N ASN A 173 -12.15 5.55 8.79
CA ASN A 173 -11.06 5.08 9.64
C ASN A 173 -11.54 3.94 10.55
N VAL A 174 -11.33 2.70 10.14
CA VAL A 174 -11.62 1.51 10.93
C VAL A 174 -10.31 1.04 11.58
N GLU A 175 -10.31 0.92 12.89
CA GLU A 175 -9.14 0.48 13.64
C GLU A 175 -8.84 -1.00 13.43
N PHE A 176 -7.56 -1.31 13.24
CA PHE A 176 -6.98 -2.65 13.20
C PHE A 176 -5.79 -2.72 14.14
N LEU A 177 -5.76 -3.74 14.99
CA LEU A 177 -4.71 -3.93 15.97
C LEU A 177 -3.56 -4.77 15.40
N LYS A 178 -2.36 -4.49 15.84
CA LYS A 178 -1.15 -5.28 15.54
C LYS A 178 -1.40 -6.77 15.80
N GLY A 179 -1.03 -7.60 14.82
CA GLY A 179 -1.23 -9.05 14.87
C GLY A 179 -2.61 -9.54 14.44
N GLU A 180 -3.58 -8.64 14.23
CA GLU A 180 -4.90 -9.01 13.71
C GLU A 180 -4.78 -9.62 12.31
N VAL A 181 -5.38 -10.80 12.09
CA VAL A 181 -5.38 -11.47 10.79
C VAL A 181 -6.33 -10.75 9.84
N ILE A 182 -5.83 -10.35 8.67
CA ILE A 182 -6.63 -9.66 7.66
C ILE A 182 -6.87 -10.49 6.40
N ALA A 183 -6.00 -11.46 6.11
CA ALA A 183 -6.19 -12.39 5.01
C ALA A 183 -5.57 -13.76 5.33
N THR A 184 -6.03 -14.79 4.65
CA THR A 184 -5.55 -16.19 4.77
C THR A 184 -5.05 -16.77 3.46
N GLU A 185 -5.25 -16.06 2.35
CA GLU A 185 -4.70 -16.42 1.05
C GLU A 185 -4.26 -15.14 0.31
N VAL A 186 -3.20 -15.27 -0.51
CA VAL A 186 -2.62 -14.16 -1.27
C VAL A 186 -2.21 -14.59 -2.67
N GLY A 187 -2.12 -13.62 -3.58
CA GLY A 187 -1.67 -13.83 -4.95
C GLY A 187 -2.55 -14.80 -5.73
N ILE A 188 -1.96 -15.46 -6.71
CA ILE A 188 -2.59 -16.53 -7.49
C ILE A 188 -1.69 -17.75 -7.48
N LEU A 189 -2.27 -18.93 -7.72
CA LEU A 189 -1.51 -20.18 -7.82
C LEU A 189 -0.39 -20.03 -8.85
N ASN A 190 0.83 -20.40 -8.49
CA ASN A 190 2.07 -20.26 -9.27
C ASN A 190 2.65 -18.83 -9.40
N ASN A 191 1.99 -17.82 -8.83
CA ASN A 191 2.53 -16.47 -8.70
C ASN A 191 2.09 -15.89 -7.36
N VAL A 192 2.62 -16.45 -6.28
CA VAL A 192 2.19 -16.17 -4.91
C VAL A 192 3.08 -15.10 -4.31
N PHE A 193 2.50 -13.97 -4.01
CA PHE A 193 3.17 -12.87 -3.35
C PHE A 193 2.17 -11.94 -2.65
N VAL A 194 2.67 -11.15 -1.75
CA VAL A 194 1.97 -10.00 -1.17
C VAL A 194 2.86 -8.79 -1.33
N ASP A 195 2.36 -7.74 -1.96
CA ASP A 195 3.07 -6.48 -2.01
C ASP A 195 2.95 -5.77 -0.65
N PHE A 196 4.08 -5.23 -0.21
CA PHE A 196 4.21 -4.49 1.03
C PHE A 196 5.05 -3.23 0.81
N GLY A 197 4.57 -2.11 1.30
CA GLY A 197 5.27 -0.84 1.25
C GLY A 197 4.97 0.02 2.46
N ILE A 198 5.94 0.81 2.90
CA ILE A 198 5.81 1.79 3.99
C ILE A 198 6.09 3.17 3.42
N TYR A 199 5.28 4.15 3.83
CA TYR A 199 5.29 5.52 3.32
C TYR A 199 5.22 6.50 4.49
N ASP A 200 6.31 7.25 4.71
CA ASP A 200 6.38 8.26 5.76
C ASP A 200 5.87 9.62 5.27
N TYR A 201 4.58 9.86 5.44
CA TYR A 201 3.93 11.10 5.00
C TYR A 201 4.32 12.34 5.83
N ARG A 202 5.17 12.19 6.82
CA ARG A 202 5.71 13.31 7.60
C ARG A 202 6.81 14.06 6.84
N LYS A 203 7.42 13.43 5.83
CA LYS A 203 8.51 14.00 5.03
C LYS A 203 8.58 13.40 3.62
N GLU A 204 9.14 14.17 2.70
CA GLU A 204 9.55 13.64 1.40
C GLU A 204 10.89 12.93 1.52
N ASN A 205 11.04 11.81 0.79
CA ASN A 205 12.29 11.06 0.76
C ASN A 205 13.35 11.72 -0.14
N GLU A 206 14.60 11.28 -0.01
CA GLU A 206 15.70 11.83 -0.81
C GLU A 206 15.61 11.42 -2.29
N ALA A 207 15.05 10.24 -2.59
CA ALA A 207 14.92 9.77 -3.97
C ALA A 207 13.98 10.68 -4.79
N SER A 208 12.95 11.27 -4.19
CA SER A 208 12.06 12.24 -4.87
C SER A 208 12.80 13.49 -5.35
N LYS A 209 13.92 13.82 -4.73
CA LYS A 209 14.73 14.99 -5.07
C LYS A 209 15.89 14.66 -6.01
N THR A 210 16.43 13.45 -5.94
CA THR A 210 17.68 13.07 -6.63
C THR A 210 17.49 12.06 -7.75
N SER A 211 16.49 11.15 -7.67
CA SER A 211 16.25 10.14 -8.68
C SER A 211 15.45 10.68 -9.84
N GLU A 212 16.00 10.62 -11.04
CA GLU A 212 15.27 10.96 -12.28
C GLU A 212 14.14 9.94 -12.54
N LEU A 213 14.30 8.69 -12.11
CA LEU A 213 13.28 7.66 -12.25
C LEU A 213 12.05 7.99 -11.40
N VAL A 214 12.24 8.29 -10.12
CA VAL A 214 11.13 8.67 -9.21
C VAL A 214 10.41 9.90 -9.71
N LYS A 215 11.14 10.92 -10.17
CA LYS A 215 10.57 12.16 -10.72
C LYS A 215 9.75 11.91 -11.98
N SER A 216 10.22 11.04 -12.87
CA SER A 216 9.58 10.81 -14.18
C SER A 216 8.19 10.17 -14.06
N PHE A 217 7.96 9.36 -13.03
CA PHE A 217 6.64 8.78 -12.76
C PHE A 217 5.71 9.70 -11.98
N GLY A 218 6.25 10.61 -11.16
CA GLY A 218 5.50 11.67 -10.49
C GLY A 218 4.44 11.24 -9.48
N TYR A 219 4.41 9.96 -9.07
CA TYR A 219 3.43 9.47 -8.10
C TYR A 219 3.64 10.11 -6.73
N GLU A 220 2.58 10.66 -6.15
CA GLU A 220 2.67 11.29 -4.83
C GLU A 220 3.19 10.32 -3.75
N ILE A 221 2.67 9.09 -3.74
CA ILE A 221 3.09 8.05 -2.81
C ILE A 221 4.60 7.73 -2.92
N ALA A 222 5.19 7.86 -4.10
CA ALA A 222 6.61 7.62 -4.32
C ALA A 222 7.51 8.63 -3.61
N LYS A 223 7.02 9.84 -3.34
CA LYS A 223 7.75 10.86 -2.58
C LYS A 223 7.91 10.52 -1.10
N HIS A 224 7.06 9.65 -0.58
CA HIS A 224 6.99 9.27 0.82
C HIS A 224 7.45 7.84 1.08
N ALA A 225 7.71 7.06 0.02
CA ALA A 225 8.16 5.68 0.14
C ALA A 225 9.53 5.60 0.84
N VAL A 226 9.71 4.55 1.62
CA VAL A 226 10.96 4.28 2.34
C VAL A 226 11.50 2.89 1.99
N CYS A 227 12.75 2.62 2.31
CA CYS A 227 13.22 1.24 2.38
C CYS A 227 12.51 0.56 3.57
N TRP A 228 11.45 -0.17 3.30
CA TRP A 228 10.63 -0.75 4.35
C TRP A 228 11.39 -1.77 5.21
N PHE A 229 12.52 -2.31 4.73
CA PHE A 229 13.40 -3.18 5.53
C PHE A 229 13.90 -2.46 6.78
N ASP A 230 14.32 -1.20 6.63
CA ASP A 230 14.82 -0.36 7.73
C ASP A 230 13.76 -0.12 8.82
N TRP A 231 12.47 -0.34 8.52
CA TRP A 231 11.34 -0.08 9.40
C TRP A 231 10.83 -1.33 10.10
N LEU A 232 11.43 -2.48 9.85
CA LEU A 232 11.14 -3.72 10.55
C LEU A 232 11.81 -3.76 11.92
N THR A 233 11.36 -4.69 12.78
CA THR A 233 12.12 -5.01 13.98
C THR A 233 13.52 -5.50 13.59
N PRO A 234 14.55 -5.30 14.44
CA PRO A 234 15.94 -5.65 14.05
C PRO A 234 16.12 -7.11 13.65
N ASN A 235 15.41 -8.04 14.29
CA ASN A 235 15.45 -9.46 13.94
C ASN A 235 14.84 -9.73 12.56
N ASP A 236 13.70 -9.14 12.27
CA ASP A 236 13.00 -9.31 10.99
C ASP A 236 13.76 -8.63 9.85
N GLU A 237 14.36 -7.45 10.10
CA GLU A 237 15.23 -6.77 9.15
C GLU A 237 16.42 -7.66 8.74
N GLU A 238 17.10 -8.28 9.72
CA GLU A 238 18.22 -9.18 9.45
C GLU A 238 17.79 -10.36 8.57
N ILE A 239 16.65 -11.00 8.90
CA ILE A 239 16.14 -12.12 8.10
C ILE A 239 15.80 -11.66 6.68
N VAL A 240 15.05 -10.57 6.53
CA VAL A 240 14.63 -10.05 5.21
C VAL A 240 15.81 -9.70 4.32
N ARG A 241 16.85 -9.06 4.87
CA ARG A 241 18.05 -8.69 4.10
C ARG A 241 18.86 -9.89 3.64
N ASN A 242 18.74 -11.03 4.31
CA ASN A 242 19.40 -12.27 3.94
C ASN A 242 18.61 -13.12 2.93
N LEU A 243 17.34 -12.78 2.66
CA LEU A 243 16.54 -13.46 1.65
C LEU A 243 17.02 -13.11 0.23
N PRO A 244 16.94 -14.04 -0.74
CA PRO A 244 17.32 -13.74 -2.11
C PRO A 244 16.39 -12.68 -2.71
N PRO A 245 16.93 -11.70 -3.47
CA PRO A 245 16.12 -10.76 -4.18
C PRO A 245 15.37 -11.41 -5.33
N SER A 246 14.15 -10.98 -5.59
CA SER A 246 13.30 -11.41 -6.69
C SER A 246 13.15 -10.33 -7.75
N GLY A 247 12.74 -10.75 -8.96
CA GLY A 247 12.54 -9.84 -10.10
C GLY A 247 13.81 -9.56 -10.89
N ASN A 248 13.66 -8.86 -12.02
CA ASN A 248 14.74 -8.61 -12.97
C ASN A 248 15.83 -7.67 -12.43
N ASP A 249 15.43 -6.73 -11.56
CA ASP A 249 16.32 -5.71 -11.02
C ASP A 249 17.07 -6.18 -9.74
N GLY A 250 16.79 -7.42 -9.28
CA GLY A 250 17.44 -8.01 -8.14
C GLY A 250 17.30 -7.15 -6.88
N SER A 251 18.43 -6.76 -6.27
CA SER A 251 18.48 -5.89 -5.10
C SER A 251 18.57 -4.40 -5.42
N SER A 252 18.54 -4.00 -6.70
CA SER A 252 18.50 -2.58 -7.08
C SER A 252 17.27 -1.90 -6.49
N SER A 253 17.41 -0.67 -5.99
CA SER A 253 16.32 0.06 -5.34
C SER A 253 16.62 1.56 -5.29
N GLU A 254 15.61 2.38 -5.58
CA GLU A 254 15.72 3.83 -5.41
C GLU A 254 15.67 4.25 -3.93
N TYR A 255 15.15 3.40 -3.04
CA TYR A 255 14.96 3.73 -1.63
C TYR A 255 15.89 2.98 -0.68
N CYS A 256 16.28 1.74 -1.01
CA CYS A 256 17.19 0.96 -0.19
C CYS A 256 18.64 1.22 -0.63
N LYS A 257 19.45 1.73 0.27
CA LYS A 257 20.88 1.80 0.03
C LYS A 257 21.46 0.38 0.05
N ASN A 258 22.23 0.03 -0.95
CA ASN A 258 23.02 -1.19 -0.91
C ASN A 258 24.09 -0.99 0.18
N ASN A 259 23.98 -1.73 1.27
CA ASN A 259 25.02 -1.84 2.29
C ASN A 259 26.05 -2.87 1.84
#